data_c09da210988eea8aa2eb45e14f14aad2
#
_entry.id   c09da210988eea8aa2eb45e14f14aad2
#
_cell.length_a   1.000
_cell.length_b   1.000
_cell.length_c   1.000
_cell.angle_alpha   90.00
_cell.angle_beta   90.00
_cell.angle_gamma   90.00
#
_symmetry.space_group_name_H-M   'P 1'
#
loop_
_entity.id
_entity.type
_entity.pdbx_description
1 polymer ?
#
loop_
_entity_poly.entity_id
_entity_poly.type
_entity_poly.pdbx_seq_one_letter_code
_entity_poly.pdbx_strand_id
1 'polypeptide(L)'
;DAVVALPGGPGTFEELMEIITWKMLGLFSKPIVILNTNGYYNPLLKMLQTSADSGFMREEFLSAWIVVENPEDVLPAIVSNIDWKPGVDKYQKC
;
A
#
# COMPACT_ATOMS: atom_id res chain seq x y z
N ASP A 1 11.88 -9.73 -0.89
CA ASP A 1 11.39 -8.96 0.23
C ASP A 1 10.23 -8.07 -0.18
N ALA A 2 9.09 -8.45 0.29
CA ALA A 2 7.84 -7.74 0.04
C ALA A 2 6.88 -8.12 1.15
N VAL A 3 5.82 -7.34 1.29
CA VAL A 3 4.77 -7.63 2.25
C VAL A 3 3.49 -7.91 1.47
N VAL A 4 2.81 -9.00 1.82
CA VAL A 4 1.54 -9.36 1.20
C VAL A 4 0.51 -9.44 2.31
N ALA A 5 -0.54 -8.63 2.21
CA ALA A 5 -1.64 -8.66 3.16
C ALA A 5 -2.74 -9.58 2.65
N LEU A 6 -2.97 -10.66 3.38
CA LEU A 6 -4.08 -11.58 3.10
C LEU A 6 -5.31 -11.11 3.86
N PRO A 7 -6.51 -11.55 3.46
CA PRO A 7 -7.69 -11.27 4.27
C PRO A 7 -7.48 -11.75 5.70
N GLY A 8 -7.80 -10.91 6.67
CA GLY A 8 -7.58 -11.24 8.07
C GLY A 8 -8.31 -10.28 8.98
N GLY A 9 -7.98 -10.29 10.24
CA GLY A 9 -8.62 -9.48 11.26
C GLY A 9 -7.79 -8.31 11.75
N PRO A 10 -8.09 -7.79 12.95
CA PRO A 10 -7.44 -6.57 13.45
C PRO A 10 -5.93 -6.62 13.52
N GLY A 11 -5.34 -7.77 13.83
CA GLY A 11 -3.88 -7.89 13.85
C GLY A 11 -3.28 -7.67 12.47
N THR A 12 -3.94 -8.21 11.44
CA THR A 12 -3.51 -8.01 10.07
C THR A 12 -3.63 -6.55 9.67
N PHE A 13 -4.74 -5.90 10.06
CA PHE A 13 -4.94 -4.48 9.76
C PHE A 13 -3.87 -3.63 10.42
N GLU A 14 -3.53 -3.94 11.66
CA GLU A 14 -2.51 -3.23 12.39
C GLU A 14 -1.16 -3.32 11.69
N GLU A 15 -0.77 -4.55 11.32
CA GLU A 15 0.50 -4.76 10.63
C GLU A 15 0.52 -4.06 9.28
N LEU A 16 -0.57 -4.14 8.53
CA LEU A 16 -0.66 -3.50 7.23
C LEU A 16 -0.54 -1.99 7.35
N MET A 17 -1.25 -1.39 8.29
CA MET A 17 -1.20 0.05 8.48
C MET A 17 0.18 0.51 8.94
N GLU A 18 0.83 -0.28 9.77
CA GLU A 18 2.17 0.04 10.23
C GLU A 18 3.16 0.05 9.06
N ILE A 19 3.12 -0.97 8.21
CA ILE A 19 4.07 -1.04 7.10
C ILE A 19 3.79 0.04 6.05
N ILE A 20 2.53 0.38 5.83
CA ILE A 20 2.17 1.48 4.94
C ILE A 20 2.74 2.78 5.49
N THR A 21 2.59 3.01 6.79
CA THR A 21 3.12 4.21 7.43
C THR A 21 4.64 4.27 7.28
N TRP A 22 5.32 3.16 7.50
CA TRP A 22 6.78 3.12 7.33
C TRP A 22 7.17 3.45 5.90
N LYS A 23 6.42 2.96 4.93
CA LYS A 23 6.74 3.24 3.53
C LYS A 23 6.51 4.72 3.21
N MET A 24 5.46 5.31 3.77
CA MET A 24 5.23 6.75 3.62
C MET A 24 6.34 7.58 4.22
N LEU A 25 6.95 7.10 5.30
CA LEU A 25 8.03 7.81 5.98
C LEU A 25 9.41 7.51 5.37
N GLY A 26 9.48 6.66 4.36
CA GLY A 26 10.75 6.30 3.74
C GLY A 26 11.53 5.24 4.49
N LEU A 27 10.92 4.60 5.49
CA LEU A 27 11.59 3.58 6.31
C LEU A 27 11.46 2.18 5.72
N PHE A 28 10.61 2.02 4.72
CA PHE A 28 10.39 0.74 4.05
C PHE A 28 10.21 1.02 2.57
N SER A 29 10.98 0.35 1.72
CA SER A 29 10.98 0.64 0.29
C SER A 29 10.48 -0.52 -0.57
N LYS A 30 10.10 -1.62 0.04
CA LYS A 30 9.72 -2.82 -0.69
C LYS A 30 8.25 -2.78 -1.09
N PRO A 31 7.83 -3.62 -2.06
CA PRO A 31 6.44 -3.67 -2.47
C PRO A 31 5.51 -4.12 -1.35
N ILE A 32 4.33 -3.51 -1.30
CA ILE A 32 3.24 -3.94 -0.43
C ILE A 32 2.10 -4.34 -1.35
N VAL A 33 1.67 -5.60 -1.26
CA VAL A 33 0.57 -6.11 -2.08
C VAL A 33 -0.59 -6.48 -1.17
N ILE A 34 -1.77 -5.97 -1.50
CA ILE A 34 -2.99 -6.29 -0.77
C ILE A 34 -3.79 -7.28 -1.62
N LEU A 35 -3.95 -8.50 -1.12
CA LEU A 35 -4.76 -9.50 -1.79
C LEU A 35 -6.22 -9.27 -1.41
N ASN A 36 -6.97 -8.71 -2.35
CA ASN A 36 -8.33 -8.25 -2.11
C ASN A 36 -9.36 -9.26 -2.58
N THR A 37 -9.27 -10.48 -2.05
CA THR A 37 -10.16 -11.57 -2.43
C THR A 37 -11.61 -11.17 -2.15
N ASN A 38 -12.45 -11.26 -3.18
CA ASN A 38 -13.88 -10.94 -3.08
C ASN A 38 -14.14 -9.54 -2.51
N GLY A 39 -13.22 -8.60 -2.71
CA GLY A 39 -13.40 -7.24 -2.23
C GLY A 39 -13.31 -7.09 -0.73
N TYR A 40 -12.66 -8.03 -0.05
CA TYR A 40 -12.58 -8.02 1.40
C TYR A 40 -12.04 -6.70 1.96
N TYR A 41 -11.03 -6.12 1.28
CA TYR A 41 -10.39 -4.90 1.74
C TYR A 41 -11.00 -3.62 1.18
N ASN A 42 -12.11 -3.72 0.42
CA ASN A 42 -12.72 -2.52 -0.14
C ASN A 42 -13.02 -1.44 0.90
N PRO A 43 -13.57 -1.76 2.09
CA PRO A 43 -13.81 -0.71 3.09
C PRO A 43 -12.54 -0.02 3.56
N LEU A 44 -11.45 -0.78 3.75
CA LEU A 44 -10.18 -0.20 4.16
C LEU A 44 -9.60 0.69 3.06
N LEU A 45 -9.65 0.23 1.82
CA LEU A 45 -9.15 1.00 0.69
C LEU A 45 -9.96 2.28 0.52
N LYS A 46 -11.26 2.21 0.76
CA LYS A 46 -12.12 3.39 0.74
C LYS A 46 -11.72 4.37 1.84
N MET A 47 -11.40 3.85 3.03
CA MET A 47 -10.97 4.71 4.14
C MET A 47 -9.66 5.42 3.80
N LEU A 48 -8.72 4.71 3.19
CA LEU A 48 -7.45 5.30 2.78
C LEU A 48 -7.68 6.39 1.71
N GLN A 49 -8.56 6.13 0.77
CA GLN A 49 -8.90 7.13 -0.24
C GLN A 49 -9.54 8.36 0.41
N THR A 50 -10.45 8.15 1.36
CA THR A 50 -11.09 9.23 2.09
C THR A 50 -10.06 10.07 2.84
N SER A 51 -9.06 9.42 3.44
CA SER A 51 -7.99 10.10 4.13
C SER A 51 -7.22 11.03 3.20
N ALA A 52 -6.92 10.57 1.99
CA ALA A 52 -6.24 11.40 1.01
C ALA A 52 -7.14 12.54 0.54
N ASP A 53 -8.41 12.24 0.26
CA ASP A 53 -9.36 13.25 -0.21
C ASP A 53 -9.60 14.35 0.84
N SER A 54 -9.47 13.98 2.11
CA SER A 54 -9.70 14.90 3.23
C SER A 54 -8.43 15.67 3.64
N GLY A 55 -7.34 15.44 2.95
CA GLY A 55 -6.09 16.17 3.22
C GLY A 55 -5.23 15.60 4.34
N PHE A 56 -5.58 14.44 4.88
CA PHE A 56 -4.79 13.82 5.95
C PHE A 56 -3.64 12.99 5.43
N MET A 57 -3.61 12.73 4.12
CA MET A 57 -2.55 11.96 3.50
C MET A 57 -2.35 12.50 2.09
N ARG A 58 -1.12 12.54 1.61
CA ARG A 58 -0.85 12.98 0.24
C ARG A 58 -1.35 11.93 -0.74
N GLU A 59 -1.95 12.40 -1.83
CA GLU A 59 -2.53 11.51 -2.84
C GLU A 59 -1.50 10.56 -3.45
N GLU A 60 -0.27 11.01 -3.62
CA GLU A 60 0.76 10.15 -4.21
C GLU A 60 1.06 8.93 -3.37
N PHE A 61 0.75 8.94 -2.08
CA PHE A 61 0.95 7.76 -1.24
C PHE A 61 -0.08 6.67 -1.49
N LEU A 62 -1.16 6.97 -2.22
CA LEU A 62 -2.12 5.93 -2.61
C LEU A 62 -1.50 4.89 -3.53
N SER A 63 -0.35 5.18 -4.13
CA SER A 63 0.37 4.22 -4.97
C SER A 63 1.40 3.40 -4.19
N ALA A 64 1.46 3.56 -2.85
CA ALA A 64 2.43 2.85 -2.03
C ALA A 64 2.13 1.35 -1.94
N TRP A 65 0.92 0.95 -2.23
CA TRP A 65 0.51 -0.45 -2.21
C TRP A 65 -0.16 -0.79 -3.52
N ILE A 66 -0.19 -2.09 -3.82
CA ILE A 66 -0.82 -2.61 -5.02
C ILE A 66 -1.94 -3.54 -4.58
N VAL A 67 -3.10 -3.41 -5.22
CA VAL A 67 -4.25 -4.27 -4.93
C VAL A 67 -4.37 -5.29 -6.05
N VAL A 68 -4.41 -6.57 -5.68
CA VAL A 68 -4.68 -7.66 -6.64
C VAL A 68 -5.82 -8.49 -6.09
N GLU A 69 -6.55 -9.17 -6.97
CA GLU A 69 -7.71 -9.94 -6.58
C GLU A 69 -7.47 -11.43 -6.52
N ASN A 70 -6.45 -11.91 -7.20
CA ASN A 70 -6.16 -13.34 -7.29
C ASN A 70 -4.76 -13.65 -6.80
N PRO A 71 -4.56 -14.77 -6.11
CA PRO A 71 -3.23 -15.14 -5.61
C PRO A 71 -2.16 -15.19 -6.69
N GLU A 72 -2.53 -15.63 -7.91
CA GLU A 72 -1.56 -15.75 -9.00
C GLU A 72 -1.05 -14.40 -9.48
N ASP A 73 -1.70 -13.29 -9.10
CA ASP A 73 -1.27 -11.95 -9.51
C ASP A 73 -0.27 -11.34 -8.54
N VAL A 74 -0.02 -11.98 -7.40
CA VAL A 74 0.82 -11.41 -6.35
C VAL A 74 2.28 -11.28 -6.80
N LEU A 75 2.88 -12.34 -7.30
CA LEU A 75 4.28 -12.29 -7.73
C LEU A 75 4.52 -11.30 -8.87
N PRO A 76 3.70 -11.26 -9.92
CA PRO A 76 3.87 -10.24 -10.95
C PRO A 76 3.76 -8.82 -10.38
N ALA A 77 2.86 -8.59 -9.43
CA ALA A 77 2.72 -7.28 -8.81
C ALA A 77 3.98 -6.88 -8.04
N ILE A 78 4.57 -7.82 -7.32
CA ILE A 78 5.81 -7.57 -6.59
C ILE A 78 6.92 -7.17 -7.55
N VAL A 79 7.11 -7.96 -8.60
CA VAL A 79 8.19 -7.73 -9.56
C VAL A 79 8.04 -6.37 -10.25
N SER A 80 6.80 -5.99 -10.57
CA SER A 80 6.53 -4.75 -11.30
C SER A 80 6.68 -3.51 -10.44
N ASN A 81 6.76 -3.64 -9.12
CA ASN A 81 6.70 -2.50 -8.22
C ASN A 81 7.90 -2.39 -7.28
N ILE A 82 9.01 -3.00 -7.65
CA ILE A 82 10.23 -2.98 -6.84
C ILE A 82 10.77 -1.56 -6.64
N ASP A 83 10.60 -0.70 -7.62
CA ASP A 83 11.22 0.62 -7.65
C ASP A 83 10.27 1.76 -7.30
N TRP A 84 9.20 1.48 -6.57
CA TRP A 84 8.26 2.52 -6.21
C TRP A 84 8.93 3.63 -5.39
N LYS A 85 8.64 4.88 -5.77
CA LYS A 85 9.10 6.05 -5.04
C LYS A 85 7.97 7.08 -5.02
N PRO A 86 7.59 7.59 -3.86
CA PRO A 86 6.44 8.49 -3.72
C PRO A 86 6.76 9.92 -4.09
N GLY A 87 6.87 10.22 -5.37
CA GLY A 87 7.15 11.57 -5.80
C GLY A 87 8.40 12.16 -5.16
N VAL A 88 9.34 11.29 -4.81
CA VAL A 88 10.49 11.66 -4.00
C VAL A 88 11.33 12.75 -4.65
N ASP A 89 11.48 12.67 -5.96
CA ASP A 89 12.30 13.64 -6.67
C ASP A 89 11.76 15.06 -6.53
N LYS A 90 10.45 15.22 -6.49
CA LYS A 90 9.85 16.54 -6.28
C LYS A 90 10.17 17.08 -4.91
N TYR A 91 10.15 16.23 -3.91
CA TYR A 91 10.26 16.66 -2.53
C TYR A 91 11.69 16.75 -2.05
N GLN A 92 12.57 15.94 -2.61
CA GLN A 92 13.97 15.99 -2.26
C GLN A 92 14.63 17.26 -2.74
N LYS A 93 14.08 17.88 -3.76
CA LYS A 93 14.63 19.10 -4.31
C LYS A 93 14.15 20.36 -3.61
N CYS A 94 13.23 20.18 -2.70
CA CYS A 94 12.69 21.29 -1.93
C CYS A 94 13.43 21.45 -0.59
#